data_835d60a1b2fc0120703e770e129abd25
#
_entry.id   835d60a1b2fc0120703e770e129abd25
#
_cell.length_a   1.000
_cell.length_b   1.000
_cell.length_c   1.000
_cell.angle_alpha   90.00
_cell.angle_beta   90.00
_cell.angle_gamma   90.00
#
_symmetry.space_group_name_H-M   'P 1'
#
loop_
_entity.id
_entity.type
_entity.pdbx_description
1 polymer ?
#
loop_
_entity_poly.entity_id
_entity_poly.type
_entity_poly.pdbx_seq_one_letter_code
_entity_poly.pdbx_strand_id
1 'polypeptide(L)'
;MKFRWKIRKTIFTYKKSRLINKIKLFFISLISTFSFSNEYEITVLATNISNYGGFGEWSFSALYENNEESILFDTGFHEDTVLHNAKILNKDLSKVEKVVLSHFHSDHTGGLIKLRQTYKKINPKSFSKVYVARGFFEQRYLENGQKVGPGNFDDSNEFKIAAEKEGIDFIILDNHFLVSRNLYATGTVERTDEYFNGPKGIYTDVELTKPDIIKDDQSVGMLTDKGWVMMSGCGHSGIINTAKKLQSIKNVPVYGAIGG
;
A
#
# COMPACT_ATOMS: atom_id res chain seq x y z
N MET A 1 1.96 7.54 -13.56
CA MET A 1 3.27 8.19 -13.40
C MET A 1 4.25 7.16 -12.86
N LYS A 2 5.37 6.89 -13.55
CA LYS A 2 6.33 5.85 -13.15
C LYS A 2 7.46 6.50 -12.37
N PHE A 3 7.55 6.30 -11.08
CA PHE A 3 8.71 6.72 -10.28
C PHE A 3 9.64 5.52 -10.08
N ARG A 4 10.81 5.57 -10.72
CA ARG A 4 11.84 4.53 -10.59
C ARG A 4 12.99 5.09 -9.76
N TRP A 5 13.15 4.61 -8.55
CA TRP A 5 14.26 4.98 -7.67
C TRP A 5 15.39 3.96 -7.81
N LYS A 6 16.48 4.37 -8.46
CA LYS A 6 17.69 3.57 -8.56
C LYS A 6 18.74 4.14 -7.60
N ILE A 7 18.88 3.53 -6.43
CA ILE A 7 19.90 3.94 -5.45
C ILE A 7 21.20 3.19 -5.78
N ARG A 8 22.19 3.90 -6.34
CA ARG A 8 23.55 3.36 -6.50
C ARG A 8 24.39 3.69 -5.27
N LYS A 9 24.86 2.67 -4.57
CA LYS A 9 25.95 2.84 -3.60
C LYS A 9 27.28 3.01 -4.33
N THR A 10 27.89 4.18 -4.21
CA THR A 10 29.28 4.40 -4.66
C THR A 10 30.19 3.92 -3.55
N ILE A 11 30.93 2.84 -3.80
CA ILE A 11 31.98 2.37 -2.90
C ILE A 11 33.28 3.06 -3.31
N PHE A 12 33.80 3.94 -2.45
CA PHE A 12 35.16 4.47 -2.58
C PHE A 12 36.17 3.40 -2.18
N THR A 13 36.93 2.87 -3.14
CA THR A 13 38.08 2.04 -2.87
C THR A 13 39.32 2.93 -2.65
N TYR A 14 39.85 2.91 -1.44
CA TYR A 14 41.10 3.53 -1.11
C TYR A 14 42.27 2.66 -1.63
N LYS A 15 43.01 3.18 -2.61
CA LYS A 15 44.20 2.53 -3.15
C LYS A 15 45.40 2.80 -2.25
N LYS A 16 45.88 1.79 -1.51
CA LYS A 16 47.18 1.87 -0.83
C LYS A 16 48.19 1.07 -1.63
N SER A 17 49.14 1.78 -2.26
CA SER A 17 50.30 1.20 -2.91
C SER A 17 51.34 0.79 -1.87
N ARG A 18 51.87 -0.45 -1.91
CA ARG A 18 53.29 -0.77 -1.73
C ARG A 18 53.58 -2.23 -2.10
N LEU A 19 54.53 -2.32 -2.97
CA LEU A 19 55.31 -3.46 -3.44
C LEU A 19 55.90 -4.25 -2.27
N ILE A 20 55.77 -5.59 -2.25
CA ILE A 20 56.81 -6.53 -1.83
C ILE A 20 56.38 -7.99 -2.14
N ASN A 21 57.20 -8.61 -3.02
CA ASN A 21 57.61 -10.01 -3.17
C ASN A 21 56.61 -11.19 -3.19
N LYS A 22 56.48 -11.68 -4.42
CA LYS A 22 56.71 -13.05 -4.92
C LYS A 22 56.16 -14.23 -4.10
N ILE A 23 55.22 -14.95 -4.75
CA ILE A 23 54.95 -16.40 -4.70
C ILE A 23 54.30 -16.86 -3.41
N LYS A 24 52.99 -16.92 -3.40
CA LYS A 24 52.20 -18.04 -2.87
C LYS A 24 50.79 -18.04 -3.47
N LEU A 25 50.57 -19.09 -4.21
CA LEU A 25 49.29 -19.70 -4.57
C LEU A 25 48.06 -18.80 -4.84
N PHE A 26 47.75 -18.79 -6.11
CA PHE A 26 46.46 -18.52 -6.72
C PHE A 26 45.33 -19.27 -6.00
N PHE A 27 44.67 -18.62 -5.08
CA PHE A 27 43.30 -18.86 -4.68
C PHE A 27 42.73 -17.48 -4.25
N ILE A 28 42.64 -16.56 -5.21
CA ILE A 28 41.70 -15.46 -5.06
C ILE A 28 40.36 -16.07 -5.39
N SER A 29 39.66 -16.50 -4.34
CA SER A 29 38.22 -16.65 -4.35
C SER A 29 37.63 -15.35 -4.90
N LEU A 30 37.14 -15.41 -6.12
CA LEU A 30 36.32 -14.36 -6.70
C LEU A 30 34.96 -14.39 -5.93
N ILE A 31 34.97 -13.88 -4.69
CA ILE A 31 33.76 -13.48 -4.03
C ILE A 31 33.32 -12.23 -4.80
N SER A 32 32.66 -12.46 -5.93
CA SER A 32 31.78 -11.45 -6.47
C SER A 32 30.73 -11.21 -5.39
N THR A 33 30.94 -10.19 -4.58
CA THR A 33 29.88 -9.60 -3.79
C THR A 33 28.86 -9.10 -4.81
N PHE A 34 27.93 -9.96 -5.20
CA PHE A 34 26.68 -9.52 -5.80
C PHE A 34 26.02 -8.64 -4.74
N SER A 35 26.30 -7.36 -4.79
CA SER A 35 25.50 -6.36 -4.11
C SER A 35 24.15 -6.42 -4.80
N PHE A 36 23.25 -7.24 -4.29
CA PHE A 36 21.84 -7.13 -4.64
C PHE A 36 21.43 -5.73 -4.18
N SER A 37 21.42 -4.79 -5.11
CA SER A 37 20.72 -3.54 -4.86
C SER A 37 19.27 -3.94 -4.66
N ASN A 38 18.75 -3.73 -3.45
CA ASN A 38 17.31 -3.84 -3.22
C ASN A 38 16.67 -2.77 -4.12
N GLU A 39 16.18 -3.19 -5.27
CA GLU A 39 15.48 -2.31 -6.19
C GLU A 39 13.99 -2.37 -5.80
N TYR A 40 13.47 -1.22 -5.38
CA TYR A 40 12.06 -1.05 -5.08
C TYR A 40 11.44 -0.16 -6.14
N GLU A 41 10.27 -0.51 -6.61
CA GLU A 41 9.49 0.32 -7.54
C GLU A 41 8.10 0.56 -6.95
N ILE A 42 7.62 1.81 -7.01
CA ILE A 42 6.24 2.17 -6.72
C ILE A 42 5.63 2.70 -8.01
N THR A 43 4.55 2.06 -8.47
CA THR A 43 3.80 2.47 -9.64
C THR A 43 2.40 2.88 -9.23
N VAL A 44 2.03 4.15 -9.41
CA VAL A 44 0.65 4.61 -9.17
C VAL A 44 -0.23 4.11 -10.30
N LEU A 45 -1.26 3.33 -9.97
CA LEU A 45 -2.19 2.70 -10.90
C LEU A 45 -3.53 3.42 -11.00
N ALA A 46 -3.98 4.11 -9.94
CA ALA A 46 -5.17 4.94 -9.95
C ALA A 46 -4.90 6.26 -9.22
N THR A 47 -5.29 7.37 -9.82
CA THR A 47 -5.23 8.73 -9.29
C THR A 47 -6.01 9.66 -10.23
N ASN A 48 -6.27 10.89 -9.81
CA ASN A 48 -7.03 11.88 -10.58
C ASN A 48 -6.42 12.21 -11.96
N ILE A 49 -5.13 11.95 -12.15
CA ILE A 49 -4.42 12.25 -13.39
C ILE A 49 -3.89 10.95 -13.99
N SER A 50 -4.25 10.66 -15.23
CA SER A 50 -3.72 9.52 -15.96
C SER A 50 -2.67 9.92 -17.00
N ASN A 51 -1.85 8.96 -17.42
CA ASN A 51 -1.00 9.06 -18.58
C ASN A 51 -1.81 8.76 -19.86
N TYR A 52 -1.24 9.03 -21.03
CA TYR A 52 -1.88 8.75 -22.33
C TYR A 52 -2.33 7.28 -22.42
N GLY A 53 -3.62 7.10 -22.72
CA GLY A 53 -4.26 5.79 -22.79
C GLY A 53 -4.68 5.19 -21.44
N GLY A 54 -4.32 5.80 -20.32
CA GLY A 54 -4.80 5.40 -18.99
C GLY A 54 -6.12 6.03 -18.59
N PHE A 55 -6.73 5.55 -17.52
CA PHE A 55 -7.91 6.13 -16.88
C PHE A 55 -7.48 6.93 -15.64
N GLY A 56 -7.99 8.17 -15.54
CA GLY A 56 -7.93 8.96 -14.31
C GLY A 56 -9.27 8.87 -13.60
N GLU A 57 -9.25 8.83 -12.28
CA GLU A 57 -10.46 8.81 -11.45
C GLU A 57 -10.18 9.40 -10.08
N TRP A 58 -11.23 9.81 -9.39
CA TRP A 58 -11.15 10.21 -7.99
C TRP A 58 -10.91 8.97 -7.13
N SER A 59 -9.65 8.60 -6.98
CA SER A 59 -9.25 7.41 -6.24
C SER A 59 -7.74 7.34 -6.05
N PHE A 60 -7.31 6.30 -5.30
CA PHE A 60 -5.90 5.95 -5.22
C PHE A 60 -5.68 4.45 -5.36
N SER A 61 -4.61 4.07 -6.03
CA SER A 61 -4.01 2.74 -6.00
C SER A 61 -2.54 2.80 -6.38
N ALA A 62 -1.69 2.09 -5.65
CA ALA A 62 -0.27 2.00 -5.93
C ALA A 62 0.25 0.56 -5.81
N LEU A 63 1.01 0.13 -6.81
CA LEU A 63 1.71 -1.15 -6.82
C LEU A 63 3.13 -0.95 -6.28
N TYR A 64 3.45 -1.62 -5.19
CA TYR A 64 4.80 -1.79 -4.68
C TYR A 64 5.38 -3.09 -5.23
N GLU A 65 6.59 -3.04 -5.74
CA GLU A 65 7.33 -4.21 -6.25
C GLU A 65 8.74 -4.20 -5.68
N ASN A 66 9.21 -5.37 -5.29
CA ASN A 66 10.60 -5.66 -5.02
C ASN A 66 11.02 -6.92 -5.77
N ASN A 67 12.26 -7.40 -5.56
CA ASN A 67 12.77 -8.59 -6.26
C ASN A 67 12.05 -9.90 -5.89
N GLU A 68 11.25 -9.92 -4.83
CA GLU A 68 10.64 -11.12 -4.27
C GLU A 68 9.12 -11.16 -4.48
N GLU A 69 8.45 -10.02 -4.32
CA GLU A 69 6.98 -9.96 -4.30
C GLU A 69 6.42 -8.61 -4.76
N SER A 70 5.14 -8.62 -5.08
CA SER A 70 4.36 -7.44 -5.45
C SER A 70 3.18 -7.29 -4.49
N ILE A 71 2.97 -6.06 -3.99
CA ILE A 71 1.91 -5.71 -3.04
C ILE A 71 1.09 -4.57 -3.64
N LEU A 72 -0.23 -4.68 -3.60
CA LEU A 72 -1.10 -3.57 -3.98
C LEU A 72 -1.54 -2.80 -2.74
N PHE A 73 -1.44 -1.49 -2.78
CA PHE A 73 -2.01 -0.57 -1.81
C PHE A 73 -3.20 0.14 -2.46
N ASP A 74 -4.39 -0.04 -1.92
CA ASP A 74 -5.69 0.36 -2.45
C ASP A 74 -6.00 -0.19 -3.86
N THR A 75 -7.26 -0.14 -4.27
CA THR A 75 -7.74 -0.79 -5.49
C THR A 75 -8.50 0.13 -6.44
N GLY A 76 -8.51 1.45 -6.17
CA GLY A 76 -9.26 2.40 -6.98
C GLY A 76 -10.76 2.39 -6.72
N PHE A 77 -11.48 3.18 -7.51
CA PHE A 77 -12.93 3.33 -7.43
C PHE A 77 -13.67 2.42 -8.42
N HIS A 78 -13.38 2.55 -9.71
CA HIS A 78 -14.00 1.71 -10.72
C HIS A 78 -13.27 0.37 -10.85
N GLU A 79 -14.04 -0.69 -11.08
CA GLU A 79 -13.56 -2.07 -11.14
C GLU A 79 -12.42 -2.29 -12.15
N ASP A 80 -12.43 -1.54 -13.25
CA ASP A 80 -11.54 -1.74 -14.38
C ASP A 80 -10.34 -0.79 -14.42
N THR A 81 -10.32 0.28 -13.62
CA THR A 81 -9.26 1.31 -13.71
C THR A 81 -7.89 0.74 -13.41
N VAL A 82 -7.73 0.04 -12.31
CA VAL A 82 -6.44 -0.56 -11.92
C VAL A 82 -6.03 -1.64 -12.92
N LEU A 83 -6.97 -2.47 -13.39
CA LEU A 83 -6.72 -3.48 -14.41
C LEU A 83 -6.22 -2.86 -15.73
N HIS A 84 -6.93 -1.83 -16.21
CA HIS A 84 -6.59 -1.13 -17.43
C HIS A 84 -5.23 -0.44 -17.34
N ASN A 85 -5.01 0.33 -16.28
CA ASN A 85 -3.78 1.09 -16.08
C ASN A 85 -2.56 0.20 -15.87
N ALA A 86 -2.70 -0.93 -15.18
CA ALA A 86 -1.63 -1.92 -15.06
C ALA A 86 -1.23 -2.48 -16.42
N LYS A 87 -2.20 -2.78 -17.30
CA LYS A 87 -1.94 -3.23 -18.67
C LYS A 87 -1.19 -2.17 -19.49
N ILE A 88 -1.63 -0.89 -19.46
CA ILE A 88 -0.97 0.22 -20.16
C ILE A 88 0.47 0.41 -19.67
N LEU A 89 0.72 0.20 -18.37
CA LEU A 89 2.04 0.36 -17.76
C LEU A 89 2.89 -0.92 -17.79
N ASN A 90 2.41 -2.00 -18.45
CA ASN A 90 3.05 -3.32 -18.53
C ASN A 90 3.37 -3.90 -17.14
N LYS A 91 2.43 -3.79 -16.20
CA LYS A 91 2.52 -4.37 -14.86
C LYS A 91 1.76 -5.68 -14.78
N ASP A 92 2.41 -6.72 -14.23
CA ASP A 92 1.82 -8.05 -14.04
C ASP A 92 1.22 -8.16 -12.64
N LEU A 93 -0.10 -7.95 -12.55
CA LEU A 93 -0.83 -8.04 -11.29
C LEU A 93 -1.13 -9.49 -10.86
N SER A 94 -0.86 -10.50 -11.69
CA SER A 94 -1.08 -11.91 -11.32
C SER A 94 -0.20 -12.36 -10.16
N LYS A 95 0.90 -11.64 -9.89
CA LYS A 95 1.85 -11.89 -8.80
C LYS A 95 1.48 -11.24 -7.48
N VAL A 96 0.48 -10.37 -7.47
CA VAL A 96 0.02 -9.68 -6.27
C VAL A 96 -0.79 -10.65 -5.40
N GLU A 97 -0.21 -11.18 -4.34
CA GLU A 97 -0.92 -12.06 -3.40
C GLU A 97 -1.54 -11.28 -2.25
N LYS A 98 -0.95 -10.13 -1.89
CA LYS A 98 -1.29 -9.31 -0.73
C LYS A 98 -1.77 -7.92 -1.16
N VAL A 99 -2.82 -7.46 -0.53
CA VAL A 99 -3.37 -6.10 -0.68
C VAL A 99 -3.42 -5.44 0.69
N VAL A 100 -3.12 -4.15 0.76
CA VAL A 100 -3.41 -3.33 1.94
C VAL A 100 -4.44 -2.30 1.52
N LEU A 101 -5.59 -2.25 2.18
CA LEU A 101 -6.59 -1.21 1.97
C LEU A 101 -6.42 -0.13 3.03
N SER A 102 -6.35 1.12 2.59
CA SER A 102 -6.15 2.25 3.50
C SER A 102 -7.33 2.45 4.43
N HIS A 103 -8.54 2.44 3.92
CA HIS A 103 -9.78 2.58 4.66
C HIS A 103 -10.99 2.11 3.81
N PHE A 104 -12.19 2.16 4.39
CA PHE A 104 -13.39 1.54 3.79
C PHE A 104 -13.96 2.26 2.56
N HIS A 105 -13.62 3.49 2.27
CA HIS A 105 -14.22 4.27 1.19
C HIS A 105 -14.12 3.57 -0.17
N SER A 106 -15.18 3.72 -0.98
CA SER A 106 -15.31 3.03 -2.27
C SER A 106 -14.21 3.39 -3.27
N ASP A 107 -13.70 4.62 -3.22
CA ASP A 107 -12.61 5.11 -4.07
C ASP A 107 -11.23 4.48 -3.76
N HIS A 108 -11.18 3.62 -2.73
CA HIS A 108 -10.00 2.82 -2.37
C HIS A 108 -10.24 1.31 -2.45
N THR A 109 -11.50 0.89 -2.47
CA THR A 109 -11.89 -0.51 -2.32
C THR A 109 -12.64 -1.08 -3.53
N GLY A 110 -13.04 -0.23 -4.50
CA GLY A 110 -13.94 -0.58 -5.60
C GLY A 110 -13.44 -1.68 -6.52
N GLY A 111 -12.14 -1.73 -6.79
CA GLY A 111 -11.56 -2.73 -7.69
C GLY A 111 -11.27 -4.11 -7.08
N LEU A 112 -11.35 -4.27 -5.74
CA LEU A 112 -10.81 -5.45 -5.04
C LEU A 112 -11.38 -6.79 -5.55
N ILE A 113 -12.71 -6.92 -5.57
CA ILE A 113 -13.38 -8.18 -5.94
C ILE A 113 -13.12 -8.51 -7.40
N LYS A 114 -13.17 -7.53 -8.28
CA LYS A 114 -12.88 -7.70 -9.71
C LYS A 114 -11.46 -8.14 -9.98
N LEU A 115 -10.48 -7.54 -9.30
CA LEU A 115 -9.08 -7.95 -9.36
C LEU A 115 -8.91 -9.40 -8.95
N ARG A 116 -9.50 -9.80 -7.83
CA ARG A 116 -9.50 -11.18 -7.36
C ARG A 116 -10.11 -12.14 -8.38
N GLN A 117 -11.30 -11.84 -8.89
CA GLN A 117 -12.00 -12.66 -9.88
C GLN A 117 -11.20 -12.83 -11.17
N THR A 118 -10.52 -11.77 -11.59
CA THR A 118 -9.70 -11.78 -12.81
C THR A 118 -8.47 -12.67 -12.66
N TYR A 119 -7.74 -12.53 -11.56
CA TYR A 119 -6.43 -13.16 -11.43
C TYR A 119 -6.42 -14.50 -10.72
N LYS A 120 -7.43 -14.85 -9.92
CA LYS A 120 -7.47 -16.16 -9.20
C LYS A 120 -7.43 -17.38 -10.12
N LYS A 121 -7.82 -17.22 -11.40
CA LYS A 121 -7.75 -18.29 -12.41
C LYS A 121 -6.32 -18.50 -12.93
N ILE A 122 -5.47 -17.46 -12.86
CA ILE A 122 -4.08 -17.49 -13.30
C ILE A 122 -3.19 -17.91 -12.13
N ASN A 123 -3.36 -17.27 -10.97
CA ASN A 123 -2.69 -17.60 -9.73
C ASN A 123 -3.73 -17.63 -8.59
N PRO A 124 -4.05 -18.80 -8.03
CA PRO A 124 -5.05 -18.96 -6.96
C PRO A 124 -4.78 -18.10 -5.72
N LYS A 125 -3.53 -17.65 -5.52
CA LYS A 125 -3.15 -16.79 -4.39
C LYS A 125 -3.28 -15.30 -4.69
N SER A 126 -3.47 -14.89 -5.97
CA SER A 126 -3.57 -13.47 -6.32
C SER A 126 -4.71 -12.81 -5.56
N PHE A 127 -4.43 -11.67 -4.91
CA PHE A 127 -5.39 -10.86 -4.15
C PHE A 127 -6.15 -11.65 -3.08
N SER A 128 -5.52 -12.70 -2.51
CA SER A 128 -6.18 -13.56 -1.54
C SER A 128 -6.03 -13.10 -0.10
N LYS A 129 -5.02 -12.28 0.22
CA LYS A 129 -4.79 -11.74 1.57
C LYS A 129 -4.95 -10.24 1.56
N VAL A 130 -5.91 -9.73 2.33
CA VAL A 130 -6.22 -8.30 2.39
C VAL A 130 -6.08 -7.79 3.81
N TYR A 131 -5.15 -6.86 4.01
CA TYR A 131 -4.87 -6.25 5.29
C TYR A 131 -5.71 -4.97 5.43
N VAL A 132 -6.51 -4.91 6.48
CA VAL A 132 -7.38 -3.78 6.83
C VAL A 132 -7.15 -3.38 8.28
N ALA A 133 -7.31 -2.12 8.63
CA ALA A 133 -7.22 -1.71 10.03
C ALA A 133 -8.55 -1.97 10.76
N ARG A 134 -8.48 -2.00 12.10
CA ARG A 134 -9.67 -2.14 12.96
C ARG A 134 -10.70 -1.07 12.64
N GLY A 135 -11.96 -1.47 12.54
CA GLY A 135 -13.08 -0.61 12.21
C GLY A 135 -13.48 -0.63 10.74
N PHE A 136 -12.68 -1.25 9.85
CA PHE A 136 -12.95 -1.29 8.41
C PHE A 136 -14.37 -1.81 8.07
N PHE A 137 -14.87 -2.80 8.77
CA PHE A 137 -16.21 -3.39 8.55
C PHE A 137 -17.30 -2.80 9.44
N GLU A 138 -17.02 -1.75 10.23
CA GLU A 138 -18.07 -1.03 10.94
C GLU A 138 -19.08 -0.49 9.93
N GLN A 139 -20.39 -0.66 10.20
CA GLN A 139 -21.43 -0.13 9.32
C GLN A 139 -21.48 1.39 9.45
N ARG A 140 -21.62 2.07 8.30
CA ARG A 140 -21.77 3.51 8.21
C ARG A 140 -23.12 3.87 7.59
N TYR A 141 -23.57 5.09 7.87
CA TYR A 141 -24.84 5.63 7.43
C TYR A 141 -24.65 7.04 6.88
N LEU A 142 -25.34 7.35 5.78
CA LEU A 142 -25.44 8.69 5.24
C LEU A 142 -26.49 9.51 6.03
N GLU A 143 -26.52 10.84 5.84
CA GLU A 143 -27.48 11.75 6.47
C GLU A 143 -28.96 11.37 6.22
N ASN A 144 -29.25 10.69 5.12
CA ASN A 144 -30.57 10.19 4.79
C ASN A 144 -30.89 8.82 5.43
N GLY A 145 -30.01 8.27 6.28
CA GLY A 145 -30.15 6.97 6.90
C GLY A 145 -29.75 5.78 6.02
N GLN A 146 -29.37 6.01 4.76
CA GLN A 146 -28.90 4.95 3.87
C GLN A 146 -27.57 4.41 4.36
N LYS A 147 -27.39 3.10 4.33
CA LYS A 147 -26.12 2.45 4.61
C LYS A 147 -25.09 2.78 3.52
N VAL A 148 -23.85 2.82 3.89
CA VAL A 148 -22.70 2.94 2.98
C VAL A 148 -21.58 2.02 3.45
N GLY A 149 -20.99 1.28 2.52
CA GLY A 149 -19.95 0.30 2.77
C GLY A 149 -18.82 0.36 1.75
N PRO A 150 -17.86 -0.55 1.85
CA PRO A 150 -16.74 -0.64 0.92
C PRO A 150 -17.16 -1.04 -0.50
N GLY A 151 -16.37 -0.64 -1.49
CA GLY A 151 -16.65 -0.96 -2.89
C GLY A 151 -17.95 -0.34 -3.37
N ASN A 152 -18.73 -1.12 -4.09
CA ASN A 152 -20.06 -0.73 -4.58
C ASN A 152 -21.19 -1.32 -3.70
N PHE A 153 -20.92 -1.58 -2.43
CA PHE A 153 -21.87 -2.16 -1.49
C PHE A 153 -22.38 -1.10 -0.51
N ASP A 154 -23.68 -1.14 -0.21
CA ASP A 154 -24.26 -0.30 0.83
C ASP A 154 -23.97 -0.88 2.23
N ASP A 155 -23.83 -2.20 2.34
CA ASP A 155 -23.62 -2.90 3.60
C ASP A 155 -22.19 -3.47 3.67
N SER A 156 -21.46 -3.10 4.74
CA SER A 156 -20.07 -3.55 4.95
C SER A 156 -19.95 -5.06 5.14
N ASN A 157 -20.98 -5.71 5.70
CA ASN A 157 -20.98 -7.16 5.88
C ASN A 157 -21.28 -7.89 4.55
N GLU A 158 -22.14 -7.34 3.69
CA GLU A 158 -22.38 -7.89 2.35
C GLU A 158 -21.11 -7.83 1.50
N PHE A 159 -20.38 -6.71 1.54
CA PHE A 159 -19.07 -6.63 0.89
C PHE A 159 -18.11 -7.72 1.40
N LYS A 160 -18.02 -7.89 2.73
CA LYS A 160 -17.16 -8.89 3.34
C LYS A 160 -17.52 -10.30 2.85
N ILE A 161 -18.79 -10.67 2.91
CA ILE A 161 -19.30 -11.98 2.45
C ILE A 161 -19.01 -12.19 0.97
N ALA A 162 -19.24 -11.19 0.12
CA ALA A 162 -18.96 -11.27 -1.31
C ALA A 162 -17.46 -11.48 -1.59
N ALA A 163 -16.59 -10.78 -0.89
CA ALA A 163 -15.14 -10.92 -1.02
C ALA A 163 -14.64 -12.29 -0.52
N GLU A 164 -15.11 -12.75 0.65
CA GLU A 164 -14.78 -14.06 1.22
C GLU A 164 -15.25 -15.22 0.31
N LYS A 165 -16.41 -15.08 -0.35
CA LYS A 165 -16.89 -16.03 -1.36
C LYS A 165 -15.93 -16.17 -2.54
N GLU A 166 -15.23 -15.12 -2.90
CA GLU A 166 -14.17 -15.16 -3.92
C GLU A 166 -12.84 -15.73 -3.39
N GLY A 167 -12.75 -16.07 -2.10
CA GLY A 167 -11.56 -16.60 -1.45
C GLY A 167 -10.58 -15.51 -1.02
N ILE A 168 -11.09 -14.35 -0.65
CA ILE A 168 -10.32 -13.29 0.01
C ILE A 168 -10.35 -13.56 1.52
N ASP A 169 -9.17 -13.50 2.15
CA ASP A 169 -8.97 -13.61 3.58
C ASP A 169 -8.59 -12.21 4.13
N PHE A 170 -9.45 -11.64 4.99
CA PHE A 170 -9.20 -10.34 5.60
C PHE A 170 -8.44 -10.47 6.91
N ILE A 171 -7.32 -9.78 7.00
CA ILE A 171 -6.45 -9.74 8.17
C ILE A 171 -6.60 -8.35 8.81
N ILE A 172 -7.23 -8.32 10.00
CA ILE A 172 -7.50 -7.06 10.71
C ILE A 172 -6.27 -6.69 11.53
N LEU A 173 -5.76 -5.49 11.31
CA LEU A 173 -4.58 -4.96 11.99
C LEU A 173 -4.97 -3.92 13.06
N ASP A 174 -4.53 -4.14 14.27
CA ASP A 174 -4.57 -3.15 15.36
C ASP A 174 -3.31 -2.29 15.40
N ASN A 175 -2.19 -2.91 15.10
CA ASN A 175 -0.86 -2.32 15.15
C ASN A 175 -0.15 -2.48 13.82
N HIS A 176 1.01 -1.88 13.71
CA HIS A 176 1.85 -2.04 12.53
C HIS A 176 2.18 -3.51 12.26
N PHE A 177 2.29 -3.84 10.99
CA PHE A 177 2.59 -5.18 10.52
C PHE A 177 3.55 -5.13 9.34
N LEU A 178 4.55 -6.01 9.35
CA LEU A 178 5.49 -6.17 8.23
C LEU A 178 4.80 -6.97 7.12
N VAL A 179 4.30 -6.28 6.11
CA VAL A 179 3.56 -6.89 4.97
C VAL A 179 4.51 -7.58 4.01
N SER A 180 5.66 -6.93 3.76
CA SER A 180 6.72 -7.39 2.89
C SER A 180 8.07 -6.91 3.42
N ARG A 181 9.18 -7.42 2.89
CA ARG A 181 10.50 -6.93 3.24
C ARG A 181 10.56 -5.40 3.15
N ASN A 182 10.81 -4.73 4.28
CA ASN A 182 10.86 -3.28 4.42
C ASN A 182 9.54 -2.52 4.13
N LEU A 183 8.42 -3.18 3.91
CA LEU A 183 7.11 -2.56 3.74
C LEU A 183 6.22 -2.87 4.94
N TYR A 184 5.80 -1.83 5.65
CA TYR A 184 4.98 -1.92 6.85
C TYR A 184 3.62 -1.28 6.61
N ALA A 185 2.53 -1.97 6.96
CA ALA A 185 1.24 -1.34 7.19
C ALA A 185 1.25 -0.73 8.60
N THR A 186 0.69 0.47 8.76
CA THR A 186 0.68 1.14 10.06
C THR A 186 -0.29 0.53 11.05
N GLY A 187 -1.33 -0.17 10.55
CA GLY A 187 -2.52 -0.44 11.35
C GLY A 187 -3.15 0.87 11.80
N THR A 188 -3.92 0.84 12.87
CA THR A 188 -4.58 2.02 13.43
C THR A 188 -3.58 3.12 13.79
N VAL A 189 -3.88 4.36 13.38
CA VAL A 189 -3.05 5.54 13.62
C VAL A 189 -3.71 6.42 14.69
N GLU A 190 -3.00 6.67 15.79
CA GLU A 190 -3.45 7.60 16.82
C GLU A 190 -3.40 9.05 16.32
N ARG A 191 -4.42 9.84 16.67
CA ARG A 191 -4.55 11.26 16.27
C ARG A 191 -4.18 12.16 17.43
N THR A 192 -2.91 12.58 17.45
CA THR A 192 -2.35 13.41 18.54
C THR A 192 -2.01 14.82 18.08
N ASP A 193 -1.72 15.03 16.80
CA ASP A 193 -1.26 16.31 16.26
C ASP A 193 -2.25 16.93 15.28
N GLU A 194 -2.87 16.10 14.47
CA GLU A 194 -3.90 16.49 13.51
C GLU A 194 -5.20 15.80 13.85
N TYR A 195 -6.27 16.59 13.93
CA TYR A 195 -7.61 16.08 14.21
C TYR A 195 -8.47 16.31 12.98
N PHE A 196 -8.98 15.22 12.42
CA PHE A 196 -9.91 15.24 11.32
C PHE A 196 -11.29 14.82 11.83
N ASN A 197 -12.31 15.59 11.50
CA ASN A 197 -13.67 15.34 11.96
C ASN A 197 -14.44 14.37 11.04
N GLY A 198 -13.76 13.73 10.08
CA GLY A 198 -14.36 12.87 9.08
C GLY A 198 -15.03 13.65 7.94
N PRO A 199 -15.45 12.94 6.86
CA PRO A 199 -16.30 13.52 5.85
C PRO A 199 -17.64 13.90 6.46
N LYS A 200 -18.16 15.08 6.11
CA LYS A 200 -19.50 15.47 6.56
C LYS A 200 -20.54 14.52 5.99
N GLY A 201 -21.55 14.19 6.80
CA GLY A 201 -22.70 13.42 6.36
C GLY A 201 -22.52 11.90 6.41
N ILE A 202 -21.46 11.40 7.03
CA ILE A 202 -21.26 9.97 7.32
C ILE A 202 -21.23 9.75 8.83
N TYR A 203 -21.94 8.73 9.31
CA TYR A 203 -22.13 8.41 10.72
C TYR A 203 -21.89 6.92 10.99
N THR A 204 -21.49 6.59 12.21
CA THR A 204 -21.24 5.21 12.65
C THR A 204 -22.43 4.60 13.40
N ASP A 205 -23.51 5.34 13.59
CA ASP A 205 -24.74 4.87 14.24
C ASP A 205 -25.99 5.22 13.42
N VAL A 206 -27.04 4.42 13.56
CA VAL A 206 -28.29 4.58 12.84
C VAL A 206 -29.07 5.83 13.27
N GLU A 207 -28.83 6.32 14.48
CA GLU A 207 -29.42 7.54 15.02
C GLU A 207 -28.76 8.80 14.46
N LEU A 208 -27.69 8.68 13.67
CA LEU A 208 -26.92 9.77 13.05
C LEU A 208 -26.38 10.78 14.07
N THR A 209 -25.96 10.28 15.24
CA THR A 209 -25.45 11.10 16.35
C THR A 209 -23.92 11.09 16.42
N LYS A 210 -23.26 10.09 15.84
CA LYS A 210 -21.81 9.88 15.91
C LYS A 210 -21.19 10.01 14.53
N PRO A 211 -20.67 11.21 14.16
CA PRO A 211 -19.94 11.38 12.91
C PRO A 211 -18.80 10.37 12.80
N ASP A 212 -18.63 9.81 11.61
CA ASP A 212 -17.50 8.92 11.36
C ASP A 212 -16.21 9.73 11.27
N ILE A 213 -15.21 9.30 12.01
CA ILE A 213 -13.87 9.89 11.98
C ILE A 213 -12.88 9.03 11.19
N ILE A 214 -13.37 8.01 10.47
CA ILE A 214 -12.58 7.05 9.69
C ILE A 214 -11.45 6.43 10.54
N LYS A 215 -11.86 5.68 11.57
CA LYS A 215 -10.90 5.05 12.52
C LYS A 215 -10.03 4.00 11.86
N ASP A 216 -10.51 3.42 10.77
CA ASP A 216 -9.84 2.39 9.99
C ASP A 216 -8.80 2.94 9.00
N ASP A 217 -8.57 4.26 8.98
CA ASP A 217 -7.55 4.84 8.12
C ASP A 217 -6.14 4.41 8.54
N GLN A 218 -5.46 3.74 7.61
CA GLN A 218 -4.08 3.30 7.72
C GLN A 218 -3.28 3.66 6.48
N SER A 219 -1.98 3.62 6.60
CA SER A 219 -1.03 3.86 5.51
C SER A 219 0.00 2.75 5.44
N VAL A 220 0.82 2.74 4.40
CA VAL A 220 1.99 1.89 4.34
C VAL A 220 3.27 2.73 4.30
N GLY A 221 4.32 2.22 4.93
CA GLY A 221 5.65 2.83 4.92
C GLY A 221 6.69 1.86 4.39
N MET A 222 7.43 2.28 3.38
CA MET A 222 8.61 1.58 2.89
C MET A 222 9.86 2.13 3.58
N LEU A 223 10.57 1.27 4.30
CA LEU A 223 11.82 1.62 4.95
C LEU A 223 12.99 1.55 3.97
N THR A 224 13.65 2.67 3.77
CA THR A 224 14.84 2.79 2.89
C THR A 224 16.07 3.20 3.69
N ASP A 225 17.24 3.24 3.05
CA ASP A 225 18.47 3.77 3.64
C ASP A 225 18.42 5.29 3.90
N LYS A 226 17.47 6.02 3.28
CA LYS A 226 17.24 7.46 3.48
C LYS A 226 16.15 7.76 4.52
N GLY A 227 15.40 6.76 4.93
CA GLY A 227 14.26 6.90 5.83
C GLY A 227 12.97 6.30 5.23
N TRP A 228 11.84 6.68 5.79
CA TRP A 228 10.53 6.21 5.36
C TRP A 228 10.08 6.86 4.06
N VAL A 229 9.58 6.06 3.13
CA VAL A 229 8.72 6.51 2.03
C VAL A 229 7.30 6.08 2.37
N MET A 230 6.44 7.04 2.67
CA MET A 230 5.06 6.82 3.09
C MET A 230 4.13 6.78 1.87
N MET A 231 3.22 5.82 1.82
CA MET A 231 2.07 5.80 0.90
C MET A 231 0.80 5.87 1.73
N SER A 232 0.00 6.89 1.48
CA SER A 232 -1.26 7.14 2.18
C SER A 232 -2.41 7.19 1.17
N GLY A 233 -3.58 6.68 1.54
CA GLY A 233 -4.82 6.94 0.80
C GLY A 233 -5.25 8.40 1.03
N CYS A 234 -6.49 8.61 1.44
CA CYS A 234 -6.97 9.97 1.77
C CYS A 234 -6.25 10.62 2.97
N GLY A 235 -5.58 9.83 3.82
CA GLY A 235 -4.85 10.34 4.98
C GLY A 235 -5.75 10.92 6.07
N HIS A 236 -6.90 10.34 6.31
CA HIS A 236 -7.89 10.78 7.30
C HIS A 236 -7.35 10.80 8.73
N SER A 237 -6.35 10.00 9.02
CA SER A 237 -5.66 10.02 10.33
C SER A 237 -4.71 11.21 10.49
N GLY A 238 -4.44 11.96 9.41
CA GLY A 238 -3.46 13.05 9.38
C GLY A 238 -2.06 12.57 8.97
N ILE A 239 -1.42 13.35 8.13
CA ILE A 239 -0.09 13.03 7.57
C ILE A 239 0.99 13.07 8.65
N ILE A 240 0.91 14.02 9.59
CA ILE A 240 1.87 14.13 10.71
C ILE A 240 1.70 12.94 11.67
N ASN A 241 0.45 12.57 12.01
CA ASN A 241 0.16 11.41 12.86
C ASN A 241 0.69 10.12 12.23
N THR A 242 0.46 9.93 10.92
CA THR A 242 0.95 8.78 10.16
C THR A 242 2.49 8.75 10.11
N ALA A 243 3.13 9.89 9.88
CA ALA A 243 4.59 10.00 9.91
C ALA A 243 5.16 9.62 11.30
N LYS A 244 4.56 10.13 12.39
CA LYS A 244 4.93 9.76 13.77
C LYS A 244 4.73 8.27 14.05
N LYS A 245 3.64 7.67 13.53
CA LYS A 245 3.39 6.23 13.63
C LYS A 245 4.51 5.43 12.96
N LEU A 246 4.94 5.80 11.76
CA LEU A 246 6.07 5.15 11.08
C LEU A 246 7.38 5.35 11.85
N GLN A 247 7.64 6.55 12.37
CA GLN A 247 8.81 6.83 13.19
C GLN A 247 8.83 6.06 14.50
N SER A 248 7.67 5.71 15.07
CA SER A 248 7.58 4.84 16.26
C SER A 248 8.00 3.39 15.96
N ILE A 249 7.83 2.92 14.71
CA ILE A 249 8.30 1.60 14.27
C ILE A 249 9.81 1.60 14.13
N LYS A 250 10.35 2.64 13.49
CA LYS A 250 11.79 2.88 13.39
C LYS A 250 12.06 4.38 13.34
N ASN A 251 12.84 4.87 14.29
CA ASN A 251 13.16 6.30 14.43
C ASN A 251 14.14 6.78 13.35
N VAL A 252 13.60 6.99 12.16
CA VAL A 252 14.27 7.59 11.00
C VAL A 252 13.32 8.60 10.35
N PRO A 253 13.83 9.61 9.62
CA PRO A 253 12.98 10.62 9.00
C PRO A 253 12.03 10.03 7.96
N VAL A 254 10.91 10.71 7.71
CA VAL A 254 10.09 10.48 6.52
C VAL A 254 10.76 11.23 5.36
N TYR A 255 11.31 10.47 4.42
CA TYR A 255 12.06 10.99 3.27
C TYR A 255 11.15 11.43 2.12
N GLY A 256 10.00 10.80 1.98
CA GLY A 256 9.03 11.10 0.93
C GLY A 256 7.64 10.58 1.29
N ALA A 257 6.64 11.17 0.65
CA ALA A 257 5.26 10.75 0.76
C ALA A 257 4.60 10.73 -0.61
N ILE A 258 3.71 9.77 -0.83
CA ILE A 258 2.88 9.61 -2.02
C ILE A 258 1.46 9.32 -1.53
N GLY A 259 0.45 9.87 -2.17
CA GLY A 259 -0.93 9.63 -1.79
C GLY A 259 -1.91 10.47 -2.59
N GLY A 260 -3.20 10.31 -2.29
CA GLY A 260 -4.26 11.05 -2.98
C GLY A 260 -5.65 10.69 -2.51
#